data_e040d3601a3b70ce0f1b72e9afb4efff
#
_entry.id   e040d3601a3b70ce0f1b72e9afb4efff
#
_cell.length_a   1.000
_cell.length_b   1.000
_cell.length_c   1.000
_cell.angle_alpha   90.00
_cell.angle_beta   90.00
_cell.angle_gamma   90.00
#
_symmetry.space_group_name_H-M   'P 1'
#
loop_
_entity.id
_entity.type
_entity.pdbx_description
1 polymer ?
#
loop_
_entity_poly.entity_id
_entity_poly.type
_entity_poly.pdbx_seq_one_letter_code
_entity_poly.pdbx_strand_id
1 'polypeptide(L)'
;MRYLSYAILGVLALISIVVGALWSSSYLSMDHTYTHRSETLKLPAFDRGVSDGLVRLDTKRGEFRARVAGFAAGEDRELVILLHGFPVTSAMWIDLIPVLANAGYRVIAFDQRGYSPQVRPEGVDGYQILEMTADVFAVADLAGSEKFHLVGHDWGAGVGWSAVLERPSRIASWTPMSIAHPA
;
A
#
# COMPACT_ATOMS: atom_id res chain seq x y z
N MET A 1 52.58 -4.42 17.93
CA MET A 1 51.92 -3.98 16.65
C MET A 1 51.33 -5.13 15.85
N ARG A 2 52.00 -6.26 15.61
CA ARG A 2 51.46 -7.38 14.77
C ARG A 2 50.16 -7.99 15.31
N TYR A 3 49.98 -8.17 16.62
CA TYR A 3 48.75 -8.73 17.20
C TYR A 3 47.51 -7.80 17.07
N LEU A 4 47.72 -6.48 17.11
CA LEU A 4 46.65 -5.51 16.90
C LEU A 4 46.14 -5.54 15.47
N SER A 5 47.04 -5.75 14.50
CA SER A 5 46.67 -5.88 13.08
C SER A 5 45.86 -7.15 12.83
N TYR A 6 46.17 -8.27 13.44
CA TYR A 6 45.38 -9.51 13.31
C TYR A 6 44.00 -9.40 13.97
N ALA A 7 43.88 -8.69 15.11
CA ALA A 7 42.64 -8.45 15.78
C ALA A 7 41.69 -7.57 14.89
N ILE A 8 42.23 -6.52 14.28
CA ILE A 8 41.48 -5.66 13.36
C ILE A 8 41.02 -6.43 12.12
N LEU A 9 41.90 -7.25 11.52
CA LEU A 9 41.53 -8.08 10.37
C LEU A 9 40.42 -9.10 10.72
N GLY A 10 40.47 -9.70 11.92
CA GLY A 10 39.44 -10.62 12.41
C GLY A 10 38.10 -9.93 12.59
N VAL A 11 38.07 -8.72 13.14
CA VAL A 11 36.83 -7.91 13.28
C VAL A 11 36.23 -7.51 11.93
N LEU A 12 37.07 -7.08 10.98
CA LEU A 12 36.63 -6.73 9.64
C LEU A 12 36.05 -7.95 8.89
N ALA A 13 36.68 -9.11 9.02
CA ALA A 13 36.18 -10.36 8.45
C ALA A 13 34.82 -10.75 9.05
N LEU A 14 34.65 -10.62 10.36
CA LEU A 14 33.38 -10.89 11.04
C LEU A 14 32.27 -9.94 10.59
N ILE A 15 32.57 -8.65 10.48
CA ILE A 15 31.65 -7.64 9.96
C ILE A 15 31.21 -7.97 8.51
N SER A 16 32.16 -8.35 7.66
CA SER A 16 31.86 -8.73 6.27
C SER A 16 30.98 -9.97 6.18
N ILE A 17 31.17 -10.96 7.06
CA ILE A 17 30.33 -12.16 7.13
C ILE A 17 28.91 -11.78 7.59
N VAL A 18 28.78 -10.95 8.62
CA VAL A 18 27.49 -10.51 9.14
C VAL A 18 26.74 -9.69 8.10
N VAL A 19 27.41 -8.73 7.45
CA VAL A 19 26.82 -7.92 6.37
C VAL A 19 26.41 -8.81 5.19
N GLY A 20 27.26 -9.77 4.79
CA GLY A 20 26.95 -10.74 3.75
C GLY A 20 25.75 -11.63 4.10
N ALA A 21 25.64 -12.09 5.35
CA ALA A 21 24.53 -12.90 5.83
C ALA A 21 23.22 -12.08 5.88
N LEU A 22 23.26 -10.83 6.32
CA LEU A 22 22.12 -9.92 6.32
C LEU A 22 21.68 -9.60 4.89
N TRP A 23 22.62 -9.39 3.97
CA TRP A 23 22.34 -9.15 2.56
C TRP A 23 21.72 -10.38 1.88
N SER A 24 22.27 -11.55 2.15
CA SER A 24 21.76 -12.83 1.67
C SER A 24 20.37 -13.13 2.22
N SER A 25 20.13 -12.86 3.51
CA SER A 25 18.81 -12.99 4.14
C SER A 25 17.78 -12.03 3.54
N SER A 26 18.18 -10.78 3.27
CA SER A 26 17.33 -9.79 2.59
C SER A 26 17.01 -10.21 1.15
N TYR A 27 17.99 -10.76 0.43
CA TYR A 27 17.83 -11.24 -0.93
C TYR A 27 16.89 -12.46 -1.00
N LEU A 28 17.03 -13.40 -0.06
CA LEU A 28 16.15 -14.56 0.05
C LEU A 28 14.73 -14.16 0.48
N SER A 29 14.58 -13.12 1.32
CA SER A 29 13.24 -12.59 1.68
C SER A 29 12.59 -11.82 0.54
N MET A 30 13.36 -11.22 -0.37
CA MET A 30 12.83 -10.60 -1.60
C MET A 30 12.27 -11.64 -2.57
N ASP A 31 12.81 -12.84 -2.61
CA ASP A 31 12.30 -13.93 -3.47
C ASP A 31 10.89 -14.39 -3.01
N HIS A 32 10.58 -14.31 -1.72
CA HIS A 32 9.23 -14.54 -1.21
C HIS A 32 8.20 -13.52 -1.73
N THR A 33 8.60 -12.31 -2.08
CA THR A 33 7.69 -11.30 -2.67
C THR A 33 7.29 -11.64 -4.11
N TYR A 34 8.10 -12.38 -4.85
CA TYR A 34 7.75 -12.84 -6.20
C TYR A 34 6.78 -14.03 -6.19
N THR A 35 6.83 -14.89 -5.17
CA THR A 35 5.88 -16.00 -5.02
C THR A 35 4.45 -15.53 -4.73
N HIS A 36 4.28 -14.35 -4.14
CA HIS A 36 2.95 -13.79 -3.84
C HIS A 36 2.17 -13.27 -5.07
N ARG A 37 2.79 -13.18 -6.25
CA ARG A 37 2.08 -12.77 -7.47
C ARG A 37 0.97 -13.76 -7.85
N SER A 38 1.27 -15.04 -7.77
CA SER A 38 0.29 -16.10 -8.03
C SER A 38 -0.80 -16.20 -6.96
N GLU A 39 -0.52 -15.78 -5.73
CA GLU A 39 -1.48 -15.80 -4.63
C GLU A 39 -2.54 -14.70 -4.77
N THR A 40 -2.15 -13.52 -5.25
CA THR A 40 -3.11 -12.43 -5.50
C THR A 40 -4.15 -12.80 -6.56
N LEU A 41 -3.77 -13.59 -7.57
CA LEU A 41 -4.71 -14.10 -8.58
C LEU A 41 -5.74 -15.09 -8.01
N LYS A 42 -5.44 -15.71 -6.86
CA LYS A 42 -6.35 -16.63 -6.15
C LYS A 42 -7.29 -15.92 -5.19
N LEU A 43 -7.07 -14.63 -4.93
CA LEU A 43 -7.95 -13.86 -4.06
C LEU A 43 -9.33 -13.70 -4.71
N PRO A 44 -10.41 -13.69 -3.91
CA PRO A 44 -11.73 -13.38 -4.43
C PRO A 44 -11.71 -12.00 -5.08
N ALA A 45 -12.35 -11.89 -6.23
CA ALA A 45 -12.56 -10.60 -6.86
C ALA A 45 -13.48 -9.74 -5.98
N PHE A 46 -13.19 -8.45 -5.94
CA PHE A 46 -13.99 -7.50 -5.19
C PHE A 46 -15.42 -7.41 -5.76
N ASP A 47 -16.40 -7.54 -4.89
CA ASP A 47 -17.82 -7.33 -5.15
C ASP A 47 -18.37 -6.30 -4.14
N ARG A 48 -19.03 -5.27 -4.64
CA ARG A 48 -19.57 -4.16 -3.83
C ARG A 48 -20.62 -4.58 -2.81
N GLY A 49 -21.31 -5.69 -3.04
CA GLY A 49 -22.44 -6.12 -2.21
C GLY A 49 -22.07 -7.05 -1.07
N VAL A 50 -20.90 -7.69 -1.13
CA VAL A 50 -20.57 -8.79 -0.21
C VAL A 50 -19.12 -8.82 0.28
N SER A 51 -18.23 -8.02 -0.31
CA SER A 51 -16.80 -8.15 -0.01
C SER A 51 -16.45 -7.70 1.39
N ASP A 52 -15.75 -8.59 2.11
CA ASP A 52 -15.11 -8.35 3.39
C ASP A 52 -13.79 -9.12 3.45
N GLY A 53 -12.75 -8.54 4.06
CA GLY A 53 -11.43 -9.15 4.20
C GLY A 53 -10.48 -8.87 3.04
N LEU A 54 -9.65 -9.85 2.68
CA LEU A 54 -8.61 -9.71 1.67
C LEU A 54 -9.15 -10.08 0.29
N VAL A 55 -9.08 -9.15 -0.66
CA VAL A 55 -9.64 -9.27 -2.01
C VAL A 55 -8.67 -8.76 -3.08
N ARG A 56 -9.02 -9.03 -4.34
CA ARG A 56 -8.41 -8.45 -5.53
C ARG A 56 -9.33 -7.38 -6.11
N LEU A 57 -8.81 -6.18 -6.30
CA LEU A 57 -9.50 -5.07 -6.97
C LEU A 57 -9.09 -5.08 -8.44
N ASP A 58 -10.01 -5.47 -9.32
CA ASP A 58 -9.80 -5.50 -10.77
C ASP A 58 -10.15 -4.12 -11.36
N THR A 59 -9.17 -3.21 -11.38
CA THR A 59 -9.32 -1.85 -11.90
C THR A 59 -8.84 -1.75 -13.34
N LYS A 60 -9.19 -0.65 -14.03
CA LYS A 60 -8.64 -0.33 -15.36
C LYS A 60 -7.11 -0.09 -15.36
N ARG A 61 -6.52 0.08 -14.19
CA ARG A 61 -5.09 0.40 -14.01
C ARG A 61 -4.26 -0.78 -13.52
N GLY A 62 -4.90 -1.88 -13.20
CA GLY A 62 -4.29 -3.12 -12.74
C GLY A 62 -5.08 -3.81 -11.64
N GLU A 63 -4.58 -4.97 -11.24
CA GLU A 63 -5.16 -5.81 -10.20
C GLU A 63 -4.46 -5.54 -8.87
N PHE A 64 -5.14 -4.85 -7.96
CA PHE A 64 -4.57 -4.51 -6.66
C PHE A 64 -5.01 -5.50 -5.59
N ARG A 65 -4.09 -5.90 -4.72
CA ARG A 65 -4.42 -6.59 -3.48
C ARG A 65 -4.93 -5.57 -2.47
N ALA A 66 -6.07 -5.86 -1.83
CA ALA A 66 -6.67 -4.93 -0.88
C ALA A 66 -7.36 -5.63 0.29
N ARG A 67 -7.48 -4.91 1.38
CA ARG A 67 -8.33 -5.24 2.52
C ARG A 67 -9.55 -4.33 2.49
N VAL A 68 -10.71 -4.93 2.57
CA VAL A 68 -11.99 -4.21 2.49
C VAL A 68 -12.89 -4.59 3.65
N ALA A 69 -13.77 -3.69 4.05
CA ALA A 69 -14.81 -3.94 5.05
C ALA A 69 -16.01 -3.01 4.87
N GLY A 70 -17.15 -3.40 5.43
CA GLY A 70 -18.35 -2.59 5.48
C GLY A 70 -19.19 -2.57 4.19
N PHE A 71 -18.84 -3.35 3.17
CA PHE A 71 -19.55 -3.37 1.89
C PHE A 71 -20.89 -4.12 1.95
N ALA A 72 -20.96 -5.21 2.73
CA ALA A 72 -22.18 -5.98 2.89
C ALA A 72 -23.35 -5.21 3.56
N ALA A 73 -23.09 -4.05 4.13
CA ALA A 73 -24.08 -3.26 4.85
C ALA A 73 -24.82 -2.22 3.99
N GLY A 74 -24.55 -2.17 2.67
CA GLY A 74 -25.22 -1.31 1.71
C GLY A 74 -24.34 -0.25 1.06
N GLU A 75 -24.74 0.16 -0.15
CA GLU A 75 -23.99 1.13 -0.97
C GLU A 75 -24.13 2.59 -0.50
N ASP A 76 -25.10 2.90 0.34
CA ASP A 76 -25.37 4.27 0.85
C ASP A 76 -24.32 4.78 1.83
N ARG A 77 -23.38 3.90 2.24
CA ARG A 77 -22.31 4.27 3.16
C ARG A 77 -21.18 4.99 2.43
N GLU A 78 -20.63 6.00 3.07
CA GLU A 78 -19.47 6.73 2.53
C GLU A 78 -18.23 5.84 2.47
N LEU A 79 -17.40 6.06 1.47
CA LEU A 79 -16.16 5.30 1.25
C LEU A 79 -14.99 6.00 1.94
N VAL A 80 -14.18 5.23 2.68
CA VAL A 80 -12.85 5.62 3.17
C VAL A 80 -11.79 4.81 2.42
N ILE A 81 -10.84 5.50 1.80
CA ILE A 81 -9.65 4.87 1.20
C ILE A 81 -8.43 5.15 2.09
N LEU A 82 -7.69 4.10 2.42
CA LEU A 82 -6.50 4.14 3.28
C LEU A 82 -5.24 3.84 2.47
N LEU A 83 -4.31 4.79 2.47
CA LEU A 83 -3.04 4.71 1.73
C LEU A 83 -1.88 4.49 2.71
N HIS A 84 -1.17 3.37 2.53
CA HIS A 84 0.00 3.03 3.33
C HIS A 84 1.27 3.77 2.88
N GLY A 85 2.31 3.74 3.70
CA GLY A 85 3.63 4.28 3.39
C GLY A 85 4.69 3.21 3.13
N PHE A 86 5.94 3.63 3.12
CA PHE A 86 7.11 2.77 3.03
C PHE A 86 7.59 2.36 4.43
N PRO A 87 8.05 1.14 4.66
CA PRO A 87 8.08 -0.04 3.77
C PRO A 87 6.94 -1.04 4.08
N VAL A 88 5.75 -0.56 4.30
CA VAL A 88 4.59 -1.35 4.74
C VAL A 88 3.55 -1.54 3.61
N THR A 89 2.52 -2.33 3.86
CA THR A 89 1.42 -2.62 2.94
C THR A 89 0.08 -2.20 3.57
N SER A 90 -1.03 -2.47 2.90
CA SER A 90 -2.37 -2.29 3.48
C SER A 90 -2.57 -3.00 4.83
N ALA A 91 -1.68 -3.94 5.19
CA ALA A 91 -1.71 -4.62 6.48
C ALA A 91 -1.52 -3.69 7.68
N MET A 92 -0.89 -2.51 7.50
CA MET A 92 -0.76 -1.53 8.58
C MET A 92 -2.12 -1.01 9.10
N TRP A 93 -3.16 -1.13 8.29
CA TRP A 93 -4.50 -0.63 8.61
C TRP A 93 -5.43 -1.68 9.21
N ILE A 94 -4.94 -2.90 9.49
CA ILE A 94 -5.77 -4.04 9.89
C ILE A 94 -6.61 -3.77 11.13
N ASP A 95 -6.09 -2.98 12.07
CA ASP A 95 -6.79 -2.62 13.30
C ASP A 95 -7.76 -1.43 13.11
N LEU A 96 -7.49 -0.55 12.15
CA LEU A 96 -8.33 0.61 11.86
C LEU A 96 -9.54 0.24 10.98
N ILE A 97 -9.37 -0.68 10.05
CA ILE A 97 -10.43 -1.09 9.11
C ILE A 97 -11.73 -1.47 9.83
N PRO A 98 -11.73 -2.40 10.81
CA PRO A 98 -12.97 -2.76 11.50
C PRO A 98 -13.57 -1.62 12.32
N VAL A 99 -12.76 -0.71 12.84
CA VAL A 99 -13.24 0.46 13.58
C VAL A 99 -14.06 1.37 12.67
N LEU A 100 -13.54 1.67 11.47
CA LEU A 100 -14.24 2.49 10.49
C LEU A 100 -15.48 1.79 9.93
N ALA A 101 -15.41 0.49 9.67
CA ALA A 101 -16.55 -0.28 9.19
C ALA A 101 -17.69 -0.32 10.23
N ASN A 102 -17.37 -0.49 11.51
CA ASN A 102 -18.33 -0.42 12.61
C ASN A 102 -18.90 0.98 12.82
N ALA A 103 -18.15 2.02 12.47
CA ALA A 103 -18.62 3.40 12.45
C ALA A 103 -19.54 3.73 11.26
N GLY A 104 -19.75 2.78 10.34
CA GLY A 104 -20.69 2.92 9.26
C GLY A 104 -20.08 3.27 7.90
N TYR A 105 -18.77 3.15 7.74
CA TYR A 105 -18.10 3.40 6.46
C TYR A 105 -17.88 2.11 5.66
N ARG A 106 -17.78 2.23 4.35
CA ARG A 106 -17.12 1.26 3.48
C ARG A 106 -15.64 1.59 3.45
N VAL A 107 -14.77 0.62 3.63
CA VAL A 107 -13.32 0.85 3.80
C VAL A 107 -12.55 0.05 2.77
N ILE A 108 -11.62 0.68 2.08
CA ILE A 108 -10.63 0.03 1.21
C ILE A 108 -9.23 0.48 1.62
N ALA A 109 -8.40 -0.47 2.02
CA ALA A 109 -6.96 -0.30 2.15
C ALA A 109 -6.29 -1.17 1.09
N PHE A 110 -5.73 -0.58 0.04
CA PHE A 110 -5.07 -1.35 -1.02
C PHE A 110 -3.56 -1.23 -0.95
N ASP A 111 -2.88 -2.30 -1.37
CA ASP A 111 -1.44 -2.27 -1.57
C ASP A 111 -1.14 -1.43 -2.80
N GLN A 112 -0.50 -0.30 -2.61
CA GLN A 112 -0.24 0.65 -3.68
C GLN A 112 0.67 0.07 -4.76
N ARG A 113 0.76 0.75 -5.88
CA ARG A 113 1.69 0.47 -6.99
C ARG A 113 3.11 0.20 -6.48
N GLY A 114 3.73 -0.88 -6.92
CA GLY A 114 5.01 -1.39 -6.42
C GLY A 114 4.89 -2.39 -5.27
N TYR A 115 3.83 -2.30 -4.46
CA TYR A 115 3.55 -3.23 -3.36
C TYR A 115 2.54 -4.30 -3.75
N SER A 116 1.53 -3.93 -4.53
CA SER A 116 0.60 -4.92 -5.08
C SER A 116 1.32 -5.82 -6.09
N PRO A 117 1.28 -7.16 -5.93
CA PRO A 117 2.09 -8.08 -6.72
C PRO A 117 1.87 -7.97 -8.23
N GLN A 118 0.66 -7.60 -8.67
CA GLN A 118 0.30 -7.48 -10.08
C GLN A 118 0.53 -6.09 -10.67
N VAL A 119 0.84 -5.07 -9.83
CA VAL A 119 1.01 -3.69 -10.26
C VAL A 119 2.44 -3.24 -9.94
N ARG A 120 3.38 -3.82 -10.68
CA ARG A 120 4.83 -3.54 -10.59
C ARG A 120 5.38 -3.23 -11.97
N PRO A 121 5.15 -2.00 -12.48
CA PRO A 121 5.70 -1.59 -13.77
C PRO A 121 7.22 -1.61 -13.76
N GLU A 122 7.81 -1.88 -14.92
CA GLU A 122 9.25 -1.73 -15.13
C GLU A 122 9.63 -0.24 -15.25
N GLY A 123 10.79 0.11 -14.69
CA GLY A 123 11.31 1.48 -14.74
C GLY A 123 10.62 2.46 -13.79
N VAL A 124 11.25 3.60 -13.59
CA VAL A 124 10.84 4.62 -12.60
C VAL A 124 9.60 5.42 -13.04
N ASP A 125 9.38 5.56 -14.34
CA ASP A 125 8.28 6.35 -14.88
C ASP A 125 6.91 5.81 -14.48
N GLY A 126 6.81 4.49 -14.30
CA GLY A 126 5.60 3.85 -13.82
C GLY A 126 5.23 4.16 -12.36
N TYR A 127 6.13 4.82 -11.61
CA TYR A 127 5.97 5.13 -10.19
C TYR A 127 5.85 6.62 -9.89
N GLN A 128 5.60 7.43 -10.91
CA GLN A 128 5.36 8.85 -10.71
C GLN A 128 4.14 9.10 -9.85
N ILE A 129 4.16 10.18 -9.07
CA ILE A 129 3.08 10.51 -8.12
C ILE A 129 1.70 10.56 -8.79
N LEU A 130 1.62 11.06 -10.01
CA LEU A 130 0.37 11.13 -10.78
C LEU A 130 -0.17 9.75 -11.15
N GLU A 131 0.71 8.77 -11.42
CA GLU A 131 0.32 7.39 -11.68
C GLU A 131 -0.30 6.75 -10.42
N MET A 132 0.34 6.96 -9.26
CA MET A 132 -0.18 6.48 -7.97
C MET A 132 -1.50 7.18 -7.60
N THR A 133 -1.61 8.46 -7.87
CA THR A 133 -2.84 9.25 -7.67
C THR A 133 -3.98 8.74 -8.55
N ALA A 134 -3.71 8.44 -9.80
CA ALA A 134 -4.71 7.88 -10.72
C ALA A 134 -5.20 6.49 -10.26
N ASP A 135 -4.35 5.70 -9.60
CA ASP A 135 -4.76 4.42 -8.99
C ASP A 135 -5.80 4.63 -7.88
N VAL A 136 -5.64 5.66 -7.04
CA VAL A 136 -6.61 6.00 -5.98
C VAL A 136 -7.99 6.27 -6.57
N PHE A 137 -8.06 7.06 -7.64
CA PHE A 137 -9.34 7.34 -8.31
C PHE A 137 -9.93 6.10 -8.98
N ALA A 138 -9.09 5.24 -9.58
CA ALA A 138 -9.56 3.99 -10.17
C ALA A 138 -10.15 3.03 -9.11
N VAL A 139 -9.59 3.00 -7.91
CA VAL A 139 -10.14 2.25 -6.78
C VAL A 139 -11.48 2.85 -6.31
N ALA A 140 -11.58 4.17 -6.20
CA ALA A 140 -12.83 4.84 -5.85
C ALA A 140 -13.93 4.58 -6.91
N ASP A 141 -13.57 4.62 -8.20
CA ASP A 141 -14.48 4.35 -9.31
C ASP A 141 -14.96 2.88 -9.27
N LEU A 142 -14.07 1.93 -9.01
CA LEU A 142 -14.44 0.52 -8.84
C LEU A 142 -15.42 0.34 -7.68
N ALA A 143 -15.22 1.06 -6.58
CA ALA A 143 -16.12 1.04 -5.41
C ALA A 143 -17.44 1.78 -5.66
N GLY A 144 -17.61 2.43 -6.81
CA GLY A 144 -18.82 3.18 -7.15
C GLY A 144 -18.99 4.48 -6.35
N SER A 145 -17.90 5.08 -5.89
CA SER A 145 -17.94 6.28 -5.07
C SER A 145 -17.47 7.50 -5.86
N GLU A 146 -18.37 8.45 -6.06
CA GLU A 146 -18.04 9.73 -6.68
C GLU A 146 -17.20 10.60 -5.74
N LYS A 147 -17.56 10.63 -4.44
CA LYS A 147 -16.80 11.28 -3.37
C LYS A 147 -16.38 10.27 -2.33
N PHE A 148 -15.18 10.45 -1.76
CA PHE A 148 -14.66 9.57 -0.72
C PHE A 148 -13.76 10.31 0.27
N HIS A 149 -13.63 9.74 1.47
CA HIS A 149 -12.67 10.14 2.47
C HIS A 149 -11.33 9.50 2.17
N LEU A 150 -10.25 10.24 2.35
CA LEU A 150 -8.90 9.78 2.09
C LEU A 150 -8.06 9.92 3.35
N VAL A 151 -7.36 8.85 3.71
CA VAL A 151 -6.38 8.83 4.81
C VAL A 151 -5.07 8.32 4.25
N GLY A 152 -3.97 8.99 4.52
CA GLY A 152 -2.66 8.57 4.02
C GLY A 152 -1.56 8.76 5.03
N HIS A 153 -0.65 7.79 5.10
CA HIS A 153 0.53 7.83 5.95
C HIS A 153 1.79 7.79 5.10
N ASP A 154 2.80 8.62 5.43
CA ASP A 154 4.10 8.66 4.77
C ASP A 154 3.97 8.84 3.24
N TRP A 155 4.51 7.96 2.38
CA TRP A 155 4.30 8.03 0.93
C TRP A 155 2.82 8.09 0.54
N GLY A 156 1.94 7.38 1.26
CA GLY A 156 0.50 7.47 1.06
C GLY A 156 -0.06 8.87 1.33
N ALA A 157 0.56 9.63 2.25
CA ALA A 157 0.19 11.03 2.44
C ALA A 157 0.65 11.91 1.28
N GLY A 158 1.82 11.65 0.68
CA GLY A 158 2.25 12.33 -0.55
C GLY A 158 1.28 12.11 -1.72
N VAL A 159 0.85 10.86 -1.93
CA VAL A 159 -0.16 10.51 -2.94
C VAL A 159 -1.50 11.19 -2.65
N GLY A 160 -1.92 11.21 -1.39
CA GLY A 160 -3.17 11.85 -0.98
C GLY A 160 -3.17 13.36 -1.21
N TRP A 161 -2.08 14.07 -0.93
CA TRP A 161 -1.94 15.48 -1.28
C TRP A 161 -2.06 15.72 -2.79
N SER A 162 -1.43 14.87 -3.59
CA SER A 162 -1.57 14.93 -5.06
C SER A 162 -3.02 14.73 -5.49
N ALA A 163 -3.75 13.78 -4.88
CA ALA A 163 -5.15 13.53 -5.17
C ALA A 163 -6.05 14.72 -4.84
N VAL A 164 -5.81 15.38 -3.69
CA VAL A 164 -6.55 16.60 -3.29
C VAL A 164 -6.31 17.74 -4.28
N LEU A 165 -5.07 17.91 -4.74
CA LEU A 165 -4.72 18.97 -5.71
C LEU A 165 -5.28 18.68 -7.10
N GLU A 166 -5.27 17.42 -7.54
CA GLU A 166 -5.73 17.04 -8.89
C GLU A 166 -7.26 17.07 -9.02
N ARG A 167 -7.98 16.52 -8.04
CA ARG A 167 -9.45 16.42 -8.09
C ARG A 167 -10.09 16.71 -6.73
N PRO A 168 -10.03 17.95 -6.24
CA PRO A 168 -10.55 18.31 -4.91
C PRO A 168 -12.06 18.01 -4.76
N SER A 169 -12.84 18.07 -5.84
CA SER A 169 -14.28 17.75 -5.82
C SER A 169 -14.58 16.28 -5.48
N ARG A 170 -13.63 15.37 -5.71
CA ARG A 170 -13.75 13.93 -5.40
C ARG A 170 -13.43 13.61 -3.93
N ILE A 171 -12.81 14.52 -3.19
CA ILE A 171 -12.35 14.29 -1.83
C ILE A 171 -13.36 14.89 -0.84
N ALA A 172 -14.02 14.04 -0.07
CA ALA A 172 -14.95 14.44 0.98
C ALA A 172 -14.21 14.98 2.21
N SER A 173 -13.14 14.29 2.62
CA SER A 173 -12.18 14.76 3.63
C SER A 173 -10.80 14.16 3.37
N TRP A 174 -9.76 14.85 3.86
CA TRP A 174 -8.38 14.41 3.75
C TRP A 174 -7.71 14.41 5.11
N THR A 175 -7.11 13.27 5.49
CA THR A 175 -6.36 13.11 6.74
C THR A 175 -4.93 12.67 6.43
N PRO A 176 -3.98 13.61 6.32
CA PRO A 176 -2.56 13.30 6.16
C PRO A 176 -1.93 12.92 7.50
N MET A 177 -1.05 11.92 7.47
CA MET A 177 -0.24 11.50 8.61
C MET A 177 1.23 11.49 8.21
N SER A 178 2.09 12.10 9.03
CA SER A 178 3.55 12.18 8.87
C SER A 178 4.08 13.14 7.79
N ILE A 179 3.28 13.56 6.81
CA ILE A 179 3.69 14.53 5.79
C ILE A 179 2.77 15.76 5.85
N ALA A 180 3.38 16.91 6.14
CA ALA A 180 2.67 18.17 6.16
C ALA A 180 2.21 18.60 4.74
N HIS A 181 1.34 19.59 4.68
CA HIS A 181 0.93 20.22 3.42
C HIS A 181 2.19 20.72 2.66
N PRO A 182 2.36 20.35 1.39
CA PRO A 182 3.38 21.02 0.55
C PRO A 182 2.98 22.49 0.41
N ALA A 183 3.79 23.37 1.00
CA ALA A 183 3.55 24.81 0.98
C ALA A 183 3.79 25.39 -0.42
#